data_22327479df65c82059e26114e5cf4a15
#
_entry.id   22327479df65c82059e26114e5cf4a15
#
_cell.length_a   1.000
_cell.length_b   1.000
_cell.length_c   1.000
_cell.angle_alpha   90.00
_cell.angle_beta   90.00
_cell.angle_gamma   90.00
#
_symmetry.space_group_name_H-M   'P 1'
#
loop_
_entity.id
_entity.type
_entity.pdbx_description
1 polymer ?
#
loop_
_entity_poly.entity_id
_entity_poly.type
_entity_poly.pdbx_seq_one_letter_code
_entity_poly.pdbx_strand_id
1 'polypeptide(L)'
;IYRGLVGSEMCIRDRDMIPRISRAQKMDALSSMANIAGYRAIIEAGNQFGRFFTGQITAAGKVPPAKILVIGAGVAGLAAIGTAQSMGAIVRAFDVRPEVAEQIESMGAEFLMLDFKSDGTGDGGYAKPASKEFIKKEMELFREQAPEIDIVITTALIPGMPAPKLWPKEMVDLMKPGSVVVDLAAEQGGNCDVTKPDKMVETKNKVRVIGYTDLPSRMATQSSNLYSTNIRHMIDDLTPEKNGIPITNMEDDVIRGATVPVSYTHLTLPTSVPV
;
A
#
# COMPACT_ATOMS: atom_id res chain seq x y z
N ILE A 1 25.94 -4.38 7.19
CA ILE A 1 25.19 -4.20 8.46
C ILE A 1 25.58 -5.29 9.47
N TYR A 2 25.68 -6.56 9.04
CA TYR A 2 25.98 -7.66 9.96
C TYR A 2 27.36 -7.61 10.65
N ARG A 3 28.37 -7.08 10.00
CA ARG A 3 29.74 -7.04 10.58
C ARG A 3 29.92 -6.08 11.76
N GLY A 4 29.11 -5.04 11.86
CA GLY A 4 29.18 -4.08 12.97
C GLY A 4 28.38 -4.45 14.21
N LEU A 5 27.53 -5.50 14.13
CA LEU A 5 26.65 -5.93 15.20
C LEU A 5 27.09 -7.25 15.84
N VAL A 6 28.09 -7.92 15.26
CA VAL A 6 28.64 -9.15 15.80
C VAL A 6 29.30 -8.86 17.15
N GLY A 7 28.85 -9.54 18.20
CA GLY A 7 29.35 -9.36 19.58
C GLY A 7 28.64 -8.28 20.39
N SER A 8 27.63 -7.58 19.82
CA SER A 8 26.78 -6.69 20.60
C SER A 8 25.67 -7.49 21.31
N GLU A 9 25.49 -7.26 22.59
CA GLU A 9 24.37 -7.85 23.35
C GLU A 9 23.04 -7.12 23.13
N MET A 10 22.95 -6.30 22.08
CA MET A 10 21.75 -5.53 21.78
C MET A 10 20.77 -6.33 20.94
N CYS A 11 19.50 -6.27 21.30
CA CYS A 11 18.42 -6.72 20.47
C CYS A 11 18.01 -5.62 19.48
N ILE A 12 17.91 -5.97 18.20
CA ILE A 12 17.33 -5.09 17.20
C ILE A 12 15.81 -5.27 17.24
N ARG A 13 15.08 -4.16 17.11
CA ARG A 13 13.63 -4.16 16.92
C ARG A 13 13.35 -3.84 15.46
N ASP A 14 12.93 -4.87 14.73
CA ASP A 14 12.55 -4.73 13.33
C ASP A 14 11.13 -4.17 13.24
N ARG A 15 10.99 -3.01 12.60
CA ARG A 15 9.71 -2.31 12.49
C ARG A 15 8.80 -2.94 11.43
N ASP A 16 9.36 -3.64 10.48
CA ASP A 16 8.62 -4.31 9.42
C ASP A 16 8.05 -5.66 9.87
N MET A 17 8.60 -6.19 10.98
CA MET A 17 8.17 -7.45 11.60
C MET A 17 7.16 -7.26 12.74
N ILE A 18 6.61 -6.07 12.92
CA ILE A 18 5.53 -5.83 13.88
C ILE A 18 4.33 -6.70 13.51
N PRO A 19 3.83 -7.58 14.42
CA PRO A 19 2.69 -8.43 14.12
C PRO A 19 1.42 -7.62 13.84
N ARG A 20 0.64 -8.05 12.87
CA ARG A 20 -0.61 -7.37 12.48
C ARG A 20 -1.77 -7.76 13.39
N ILE A 21 -1.68 -7.39 14.65
CA ILE A 21 -2.72 -7.55 15.67
C ILE A 21 -3.13 -6.18 16.23
N SER A 22 -4.35 -6.07 16.74
CA SER A 22 -4.92 -4.78 17.18
C SER A 22 -4.04 -4.04 18.19
N ARG A 23 -3.42 -4.75 19.14
CA ARG A 23 -2.54 -4.17 20.15
C ARG A 23 -1.25 -3.56 19.55
N ALA A 24 -0.74 -4.16 18.47
CA ALA A 24 0.50 -3.72 17.81
C ALA A 24 0.27 -2.59 16.80
N GLN A 25 -0.97 -2.32 16.40
CA GLN A 25 -1.31 -1.35 15.35
C GLN A 25 -0.71 0.05 15.61
N LYS A 26 -0.67 0.49 16.87
CA LYS A 26 -0.05 1.77 17.26
C LYS A 26 1.45 1.86 16.93
N MET A 27 2.12 0.73 16.76
CA MET A 27 3.54 0.60 16.46
C MET A 27 3.82 0.25 14.99
N ASP A 28 2.78 0.00 14.18
CA ASP A 28 2.89 -0.43 12.78
C ASP A 28 3.30 0.74 11.87
N ALA A 29 4.59 0.84 11.63
CA ALA A 29 5.17 1.87 10.77
C ALA A 29 4.86 1.61 9.29
N LEU A 30 4.73 0.34 8.86
CA LEU A 30 4.35 0.01 7.48
C LEU A 30 2.96 0.56 7.16
N SER A 31 1.98 0.36 8.04
CA SER A 31 0.64 0.91 7.86
C SER A 31 0.64 2.44 7.89
N SER A 32 1.43 3.07 8.76
CA SER A 32 1.55 4.53 8.79
C SER A 32 2.11 5.09 7.48
N MET A 33 3.16 4.47 6.94
CA MET A 33 3.76 4.89 5.66
C MET A 33 2.87 4.55 4.47
N ALA A 34 2.18 3.41 4.50
CA ALA A 34 1.23 3.03 3.46
C ALA A 34 0.06 4.03 3.35
N ASN A 35 -0.45 4.52 4.48
CA ASN A 35 -1.48 5.57 4.50
C ASN A 35 -1.00 6.84 3.79
N ILE A 36 0.20 7.31 4.11
CA ILE A 36 0.81 8.48 3.46
C ILE A 36 1.01 8.23 1.96
N ALA A 37 1.49 7.03 1.60
CA ALA A 37 1.71 6.68 0.19
C ALA A 37 0.40 6.73 -0.62
N GLY A 38 -0.70 6.20 -0.07
CA GLY A 38 -2.02 6.24 -0.71
C GLY A 38 -2.53 7.67 -0.91
N TYR A 39 -2.42 8.52 0.12
CA TYR A 39 -2.74 9.94 0.01
C TYR A 39 -1.88 10.62 -1.07
N ARG A 40 -0.55 10.43 -0.98
CA ARG A 40 0.39 11.08 -1.90
C ARG A 40 0.22 10.61 -3.34
N ALA A 41 -0.17 9.36 -3.57
CA ALA A 41 -0.44 8.83 -4.90
C ALA A 41 -1.53 9.65 -5.64
N ILE A 42 -2.60 10.02 -4.93
CA ILE A 42 -3.66 10.86 -5.50
C ILE A 42 -3.14 12.27 -5.82
N ILE A 43 -2.30 12.84 -4.97
CA ILE A 43 -1.69 14.15 -5.21
C ILE A 43 -0.75 14.12 -6.44
N GLU A 44 0.07 13.06 -6.56
CA GLU A 44 0.94 12.89 -7.73
C GLU A 44 0.13 12.66 -9.01
N ALA A 45 -0.96 11.88 -8.93
CA ALA A 45 -1.88 11.73 -10.04
C ALA A 45 -2.48 13.08 -10.46
N GLY A 46 -2.96 13.87 -9.49
CA GLY A 46 -3.52 15.20 -9.74
C GLY A 46 -2.54 16.17 -10.37
N ASN A 47 -1.27 16.11 -9.99
CA ASN A 47 -0.22 16.95 -10.57
C ASN A 47 0.05 16.62 -12.06
N GLN A 48 -0.24 15.39 -12.49
CA GLN A 48 -0.05 14.94 -13.87
C GLN A 48 -1.36 14.89 -14.70
N PHE A 49 -2.51 14.88 -14.03
CA PHE A 49 -3.82 14.81 -14.65
C PHE A 49 -4.30 16.22 -15.04
N GLY A 50 -4.35 16.52 -16.31
CA GLY A 50 -4.66 17.85 -16.82
C GLY A 50 -6.13 18.29 -16.73
N ARG A 51 -6.95 17.64 -15.86
CA ARG A 51 -8.38 17.95 -15.68
C ARG A 51 -8.74 18.06 -14.20
N PHE A 52 -9.96 18.55 -13.93
CA PHE A 52 -10.51 18.61 -12.57
C PHE A 52 -10.80 17.21 -12.00
N PHE A 53 -10.60 17.03 -10.71
CA PHE A 53 -11.10 15.85 -10.01
C PHE A 53 -12.61 15.95 -9.75
N THR A 54 -13.06 17.09 -9.25
CA THR A 54 -14.48 17.33 -9.01
C THR A 54 -15.18 17.81 -10.28
N GLY A 55 -16.48 17.57 -10.36
CA GLY A 55 -17.32 18.21 -11.40
C GLY A 55 -17.32 19.73 -11.24
N GLN A 56 -17.29 20.45 -12.37
CA GLN A 56 -17.29 21.91 -12.41
C GLN A 56 -18.37 22.45 -13.34
N ILE A 57 -18.94 23.60 -12.95
CA ILE A 57 -19.77 24.41 -13.82
C ILE A 57 -19.00 25.70 -14.10
N THR A 58 -18.66 25.91 -15.36
CA THR A 58 -17.86 27.05 -15.81
C THR A 58 -18.66 27.91 -16.81
N ALA A 59 -18.16 29.10 -17.12
CA ALA A 59 -18.74 29.93 -18.18
C ALA A 59 -18.71 29.21 -19.54
N ALA A 60 -17.80 28.29 -19.77
CA ALA A 60 -17.70 27.49 -20.99
C ALA A 60 -18.51 26.19 -20.96
N GLY A 61 -19.26 25.93 -19.87
CA GLY A 61 -20.10 24.73 -19.72
C GLY A 61 -19.74 23.84 -18.56
N LYS A 62 -20.33 22.63 -18.53
CA LYS A 62 -20.15 21.64 -17.48
C LYS A 62 -18.94 20.76 -17.78
N VAL A 63 -18.13 20.51 -16.75
CA VAL A 63 -17.02 19.53 -16.79
C VAL A 63 -17.38 18.40 -15.83
N PRO A 64 -17.46 17.14 -16.30
CA PRO A 64 -17.75 16.01 -15.42
C PRO A 64 -16.56 15.72 -14.48
N PRO A 65 -16.81 15.11 -13.30
CA PRO A 65 -15.76 14.69 -12.40
C PRO A 65 -14.88 13.61 -13.01
N ALA A 66 -13.63 13.51 -12.55
CA ALA A 66 -12.73 12.43 -12.91
C ALA A 66 -13.23 11.08 -12.35
N LYS A 67 -13.03 10.01 -13.11
CA LYS A 67 -13.27 8.63 -12.68
C LYS A 67 -11.96 7.98 -12.27
N ILE A 68 -11.89 7.51 -11.04
CA ILE A 68 -10.69 6.90 -10.45
C ILE A 68 -10.97 5.46 -10.08
N LEU A 69 -10.08 4.55 -10.51
CA LEU A 69 -10.09 3.15 -10.09
C LEU A 69 -8.93 2.91 -9.11
N VAL A 70 -9.26 2.39 -7.93
CA VAL A 70 -8.27 1.94 -6.94
C VAL A 70 -8.28 0.42 -6.89
N ILE A 71 -7.15 -0.20 -7.18
CA ILE A 71 -6.96 -1.66 -7.15
C ILE A 71 -6.16 -2.03 -5.90
N GLY A 72 -6.83 -2.70 -4.96
CA GLY A 72 -6.37 -3.01 -3.63
C GLY A 72 -6.93 -2.03 -2.58
N ALA A 73 -7.66 -2.55 -1.60
CA ALA A 73 -8.27 -1.79 -0.50
C ALA A 73 -7.58 -2.08 0.86
N GLY A 74 -6.26 -2.20 0.84
CA GLY A 74 -5.44 -2.13 2.05
C GLY A 74 -5.34 -0.70 2.55
N VAL A 75 -4.45 -0.45 3.53
CA VAL A 75 -4.28 0.89 4.13
C VAL A 75 -4.00 1.97 3.09
N ALA A 76 -3.11 1.69 2.13
CA ALA A 76 -2.80 2.65 1.05
C ALA A 76 -4.00 2.88 0.13
N GLY A 77 -4.71 1.81 -0.26
CA GLY A 77 -5.88 1.92 -1.12
C GLY A 77 -7.02 2.71 -0.49
N LEU A 78 -7.34 2.42 0.79
CA LEU A 78 -8.36 3.17 1.53
C LEU A 78 -7.97 4.66 1.68
N ALA A 79 -6.71 4.96 1.95
CA ALA A 79 -6.24 6.35 1.99
C ALA A 79 -6.37 7.05 0.63
N ALA A 80 -6.09 6.34 -0.47
CA ALA A 80 -6.28 6.85 -1.82
C ALA A 80 -7.77 7.09 -2.11
N ILE A 81 -8.66 6.14 -1.77
CA ILE A 81 -10.12 6.26 -1.93
C ILE A 81 -10.62 7.51 -1.20
N GLY A 82 -10.32 7.65 0.11
CA GLY A 82 -10.77 8.79 0.91
C GLY A 82 -10.26 10.12 0.37
N THR A 83 -9.01 10.17 -0.08
CA THR A 83 -8.43 11.38 -0.68
C THR A 83 -9.12 11.74 -1.99
N ALA A 84 -9.31 10.78 -2.88
CA ALA A 84 -9.95 10.99 -4.17
C ALA A 84 -11.42 11.44 -4.01
N GLN A 85 -12.15 10.84 -3.09
CA GLN A 85 -13.52 11.24 -2.73
C GLN A 85 -13.55 12.67 -2.19
N SER A 86 -12.63 13.01 -1.30
CA SER A 86 -12.52 14.39 -0.74
C SER A 86 -12.23 15.43 -1.82
N MET A 87 -11.55 15.03 -2.91
CA MET A 87 -11.31 15.89 -4.08
C MET A 87 -12.49 15.92 -5.05
N GLY A 88 -13.58 15.18 -4.79
CA GLY A 88 -14.82 15.20 -5.57
C GLY A 88 -14.78 14.33 -6.82
N ALA A 89 -13.89 13.36 -6.91
CA ALA A 89 -13.86 12.37 -7.98
C ALA A 89 -14.94 11.29 -7.78
N ILE A 90 -15.32 10.61 -8.88
CA ILE A 90 -16.08 9.37 -8.83
C ILE A 90 -15.07 8.24 -8.64
N VAL A 91 -15.17 7.53 -7.51
CA VAL A 91 -14.20 6.48 -7.16
C VAL A 91 -14.84 5.11 -7.26
N ARG A 92 -14.20 4.22 -7.99
CA ARG A 92 -14.43 2.79 -8.00
C ARG A 92 -13.26 2.09 -7.35
N ALA A 93 -13.51 1.01 -6.63
CA ALA A 93 -12.44 0.23 -6.01
C ALA A 93 -12.67 -1.27 -6.19
N PHE A 94 -11.58 -2.00 -6.28
CA PHE A 94 -11.57 -3.45 -6.34
C PHE A 94 -10.62 -4.02 -5.30
N ASP A 95 -11.03 -5.08 -4.62
CA ASP A 95 -10.16 -5.92 -3.79
C ASP A 95 -10.60 -7.38 -3.94
N VAL A 96 -9.65 -8.29 -3.84
CA VAL A 96 -9.93 -9.73 -3.90
C VAL A 96 -10.66 -10.26 -2.66
N ARG A 97 -10.70 -9.47 -1.59
CA ARG A 97 -11.35 -9.76 -0.31
C ARG A 97 -12.74 -9.10 -0.29
N PRO A 98 -13.83 -9.85 -0.40
CA PRO A 98 -15.17 -9.27 -0.45
C PRO A 98 -15.58 -8.58 0.86
N GLU A 99 -14.99 -8.95 2.00
CA GLU A 99 -15.26 -8.34 3.30
C GLU A 99 -14.88 -6.87 3.42
N VAL A 100 -14.06 -6.34 2.51
CA VAL A 100 -13.71 -4.91 2.50
C VAL A 100 -14.72 -4.05 1.74
N ALA A 101 -15.72 -4.66 1.10
CA ALA A 101 -16.73 -3.95 0.33
C ALA A 101 -17.48 -2.90 1.16
N GLU A 102 -17.97 -3.29 2.34
CA GLU A 102 -18.68 -2.38 3.26
C GLU A 102 -17.81 -1.17 3.65
N GLN A 103 -16.51 -1.40 3.85
CA GLN A 103 -15.58 -0.32 4.18
C GLN A 103 -15.39 0.65 3.02
N ILE A 104 -15.28 0.15 1.80
CA ILE A 104 -15.16 0.95 0.57
C ILE A 104 -16.44 1.78 0.37
N GLU A 105 -17.61 1.14 0.46
CA GLU A 105 -18.90 1.79 0.27
C GLU A 105 -19.19 2.84 1.34
N SER A 106 -18.77 2.60 2.60
CA SER A 106 -18.89 3.58 3.69
C SER A 106 -18.08 4.85 3.44
N MET A 107 -17.05 4.77 2.60
CA MET A 107 -16.26 5.92 2.15
C MET A 107 -16.84 6.62 0.92
N GLY A 108 -17.98 6.17 0.41
CA GLY A 108 -18.66 6.74 -0.76
C GLY A 108 -18.14 6.26 -2.11
N ALA A 109 -17.29 5.24 -2.16
CA ALA A 109 -16.80 4.63 -3.38
C ALA A 109 -17.64 3.43 -3.80
N GLU A 110 -17.68 3.14 -5.10
CA GLU A 110 -18.33 1.96 -5.67
C GLU A 110 -17.38 0.76 -5.57
N PHE A 111 -17.81 -0.33 -4.91
CA PHE A 111 -17.08 -1.57 -4.93
C PHE A 111 -17.37 -2.38 -6.19
N LEU A 112 -16.34 -2.71 -6.95
CA LEU A 112 -16.46 -3.57 -8.12
C LEU A 112 -16.45 -5.04 -7.68
N MET A 113 -17.62 -5.65 -7.67
CA MET A 113 -17.79 -7.05 -7.26
C MET A 113 -17.54 -7.98 -8.43
N LEU A 114 -16.70 -8.99 -8.24
CA LEU A 114 -16.62 -10.14 -9.14
C LEU A 114 -17.69 -11.17 -8.78
N ASP A 115 -18.46 -11.59 -9.77
CA ASP A 115 -19.37 -12.74 -9.62
C ASP A 115 -18.55 -14.05 -9.59
N PHE A 116 -17.80 -14.24 -8.51
CA PHE A 116 -16.96 -15.39 -8.28
C PHE A 116 -16.82 -15.66 -6.77
N LYS A 117 -17.16 -16.89 -6.34
CA LYS A 117 -16.94 -17.30 -4.95
C LYS A 117 -15.44 -17.58 -4.74
N SER A 118 -14.71 -16.66 -4.15
CA SER A 118 -13.34 -16.90 -3.71
C SER A 118 -13.24 -16.86 -2.20
N ASP A 119 -12.49 -17.79 -1.61
CA ASP A 119 -12.01 -17.69 -0.22
C ASP A 119 -10.83 -16.72 -0.16
N GLY A 120 -11.09 -15.42 -0.36
CA GLY A 120 -10.08 -14.39 -0.63
C GLY A 120 -9.11 -14.07 0.49
N THR A 121 -9.40 -14.45 1.75
CA THR A 121 -8.59 -14.06 2.91
C THR A 121 -7.50 -15.08 3.22
N GLY A 122 -6.26 -14.62 3.25
CA GLY A 122 -5.07 -15.35 3.70
C GLY A 122 -4.61 -14.92 5.09
N ASP A 123 -3.51 -15.49 5.55
CA ASP A 123 -2.90 -15.15 6.84
C ASP A 123 -2.39 -13.70 6.86
N GLY A 124 -2.53 -13.03 8.02
CA GLY A 124 -2.05 -11.66 8.23
C GLY A 124 -2.78 -10.58 7.42
N GLY A 125 -4.00 -10.86 6.90
CA GLY A 125 -4.79 -9.88 6.14
C GLY A 125 -4.35 -9.69 4.69
N TYR A 126 -3.50 -10.55 4.16
CA TYR A 126 -3.14 -10.60 2.75
C TYR A 126 -4.09 -11.54 1.97
N ALA A 127 -4.18 -11.32 0.66
CA ALA A 127 -4.97 -12.18 -0.21
C ALA A 127 -4.32 -13.55 -0.42
N LYS A 128 -5.13 -14.61 -0.55
CA LYS A 128 -4.65 -15.92 -1.00
C LYS A 128 -4.27 -15.89 -2.48
N PRO A 129 -3.41 -16.82 -2.95
CA PRO A 129 -3.16 -16.98 -4.36
C PRO A 129 -4.47 -17.24 -5.12
N ALA A 130 -4.74 -16.40 -6.12
CA ALA A 130 -5.96 -16.47 -6.91
C ALA A 130 -5.94 -17.66 -7.89
N SER A 131 -7.11 -18.27 -8.15
CA SER A 131 -7.23 -19.28 -9.19
C SER A 131 -7.07 -18.67 -10.59
N LYS A 132 -6.71 -19.48 -11.58
CA LYS A 132 -6.60 -19.02 -12.99
C LYS A 132 -7.92 -18.45 -13.52
N GLU A 133 -9.04 -19.03 -13.10
CA GLU A 133 -10.38 -18.56 -13.49
C GLU A 133 -10.71 -17.22 -12.86
N PHE A 134 -10.35 -17.03 -11.59
CA PHE A 134 -10.49 -15.75 -10.91
C PHE A 134 -9.69 -14.66 -11.63
N ILE A 135 -8.41 -14.90 -11.89
CA ILE A 135 -7.53 -13.96 -12.59
C ILE A 135 -8.12 -13.58 -13.96
N LYS A 136 -8.69 -14.54 -14.69
CA LYS A 136 -9.30 -14.26 -15.98
C LYS A 136 -10.49 -13.29 -15.85
N LYS A 137 -11.40 -13.54 -14.91
CA LYS A 137 -12.56 -12.68 -14.67
C LYS A 137 -12.15 -11.29 -14.14
N GLU A 138 -11.14 -11.23 -13.28
CA GLU A 138 -10.55 -9.99 -12.80
C GLU A 138 -9.99 -9.15 -13.96
N MET A 139 -9.25 -9.78 -14.88
CA MET A 139 -8.73 -9.11 -16.06
C MET A 139 -9.84 -8.65 -17.03
N GLU A 140 -10.91 -9.42 -17.17
CA GLU A 140 -12.10 -9.02 -17.95
C GLU A 140 -12.75 -7.78 -17.32
N LEU A 141 -12.97 -7.76 -16.01
CA LEU A 141 -13.50 -6.61 -15.28
C LEU A 141 -12.64 -5.36 -15.48
N PHE A 142 -11.33 -5.47 -15.32
CA PHE A 142 -10.41 -4.34 -15.50
C PHE A 142 -10.37 -3.83 -16.93
N ARG A 143 -10.47 -4.72 -17.91
CA ARG A 143 -10.54 -4.36 -19.33
C ARG A 143 -11.81 -3.53 -19.63
N GLU A 144 -12.95 -3.85 -19.02
CA GLU A 144 -14.18 -3.08 -19.16
C GLU A 144 -14.05 -1.68 -18.55
N GLN A 145 -13.30 -1.56 -17.45
CA GLN A 145 -13.07 -0.27 -16.79
C GLN A 145 -12.11 0.64 -17.57
N ALA A 146 -11.08 0.09 -18.22
CA ALA A 146 -9.95 0.84 -18.77
C ALA A 146 -10.35 2.01 -19.71
N PRO A 147 -11.35 1.90 -20.64
CA PRO A 147 -11.75 3.01 -21.49
C PRO A 147 -12.47 4.14 -20.77
N GLU A 148 -13.04 3.86 -19.59
CA GLU A 148 -13.83 4.85 -18.85
C GLU A 148 -13.02 5.60 -17.78
N ILE A 149 -12.03 4.94 -17.22
CA ILE A 149 -11.26 5.45 -16.08
C ILE A 149 -10.25 6.49 -16.55
N ASP A 150 -10.13 7.55 -15.77
CA ASP A 150 -9.18 8.64 -15.99
C ASP A 150 -7.90 8.44 -15.18
N ILE A 151 -8.00 7.86 -13.97
CA ILE A 151 -6.86 7.61 -13.07
C ILE A 151 -6.97 6.20 -12.49
N VAL A 152 -5.85 5.47 -12.49
CA VAL A 152 -5.72 4.16 -11.84
C VAL A 152 -4.67 4.23 -10.74
N ILE A 153 -5.01 3.76 -9.56
CA ILE A 153 -4.08 3.59 -8.43
C ILE A 153 -3.98 2.10 -8.13
N THR A 154 -2.79 1.53 -8.22
CA THR A 154 -2.56 0.13 -7.88
C THR A 154 -1.76 0.02 -6.60
N THR A 155 -2.23 -0.83 -5.68
CA THR A 155 -1.65 -0.97 -4.34
C THR A 155 -1.42 -2.42 -3.92
N ALA A 156 -1.53 -3.37 -4.85
CA ALA A 156 -1.37 -4.79 -4.55
C ALA A 156 0.11 -5.16 -4.37
N LEU A 157 0.50 -5.26 -3.11
CA LEU A 157 1.86 -5.59 -2.71
C LEU A 157 1.81 -6.74 -1.70
N ILE A 158 2.59 -7.78 -1.96
CA ILE A 158 2.79 -8.91 -1.04
C ILE A 158 4.26 -8.85 -0.59
N PRO A 159 4.53 -8.65 0.71
CA PRO A 159 5.90 -8.57 1.20
C PRO A 159 6.73 -9.79 0.80
N GLY A 160 7.94 -9.54 0.30
CA GLY A 160 8.88 -10.59 -0.08
C GLY A 160 8.56 -11.34 -1.39
N MET A 161 7.51 -10.94 -2.11
CA MET A 161 7.13 -11.51 -3.40
C MET A 161 7.07 -10.45 -4.50
N PRO A 162 7.31 -10.82 -5.77
CA PRO A 162 7.05 -9.92 -6.90
C PRO A 162 5.59 -9.47 -6.91
N ALA A 163 5.35 -8.20 -7.25
CA ALA A 163 4.01 -7.66 -7.36
C ALA A 163 3.19 -8.37 -8.47
N PRO A 164 1.91 -8.69 -8.23
CA PRO A 164 1.06 -9.28 -9.26
C PRO A 164 0.82 -8.27 -10.40
N LYS A 165 0.77 -8.77 -11.64
CA LYS A 165 0.46 -7.94 -12.81
C LYS A 165 -1.05 -7.80 -12.97
N LEU A 166 -1.57 -6.61 -12.61
CA LEU A 166 -3.00 -6.30 -12.60
C LEU A 166 -3.40 -5.33 -13.71
N TRP A 167 -2.46 -4.52 -14.19
CA TRP A 167 -2.70 -3.52 -15.22
C TRP A 167 -1.73 -3.70 -16.38
N PRO A 168 -1.96 -4.70 -17.26
CA PRO A 168 -1.09 -4.98 -18.39
C PRO A 168 -1.08 -3.84 -19.40
N LYS A 169 -0.06 -3.83 -20.25
CA LYS A 169 0.14 -2.79 -21.26
C LYS A 169 -1.09 -2.56 -22.15
N GLU A 170 -1.81 -3.62 -22.50
CA GLU A 170 -3.04 -3.51 -23.32
C GLU A 170 -4.13 -2.64 -22.66
N MET A 171 -4.26 -2.68 -21.31
CA MET A 171 -5.20 -1.83 -20.59
C MET A 171 -4.73 -0.38 -20.56
N VAL A 172 -3.42 -0.15 -20.44
CA VAL A 172 -2.85 1.21 -20.58
C VAL A 172 -3.13 1.77 -21.97
N ASP A 173 -3.04 0.95 -23.01
CA ASP A 173 -3.31 1.35 -24.39
C ASP A 173 -4.81 1.64 -24.64
N LEU A 174 -5.73 1.07 -23.86
CA LEU A 174 -7.16 1.35 -23.90
C LEU A 174 -7.58 2.63 -23.15
N MET A 175 -6.74 3.15 -22.27
CA MET A 175 -7.03 4.36 -21.51
C MET A 175 -7.04 5.60 -22.41
N LYS A 176 -7.79 6.62 -21.99
CA LYS A 176 -7.84 7.90 -22.69
C LYS A 176 -6.50 8.63 -22.66
N PRO A 177 -6.14 9.38 -23.71
CA PRO A 177 -5.00 10.28 -23.66
C PRO A 177 -5.09 11.26 -22.48
N GLY A 178 -4.00 11.43 -21.74
CA GLY A 178 -3.94 12.27 -20.53
C GLY A 178 -4.36 11.56 -19.25
N SER A 179 -4.76 10.28 -19.32
CA SER A 179 -4.98 9.46 -18.12
C SER A 179 -3.67 9.18 -17.38
N VAL A 180 -3.80 8.84 -16.09
CA VAL A 180 -2.66 8.62 -15.20
C VAL A 180 -2.79 7.28 -14.48
N VAL A 181 -1.71 6.54 -14.40
CA VAL A 181 -1.57 5.35 -13.55
C VAL A 181 -0.53 5.65 -12.48
N VAL A 182 -0.84 5.41 -11.21
CA VAL A 182 0.14 5.46 -10.12
C VAL A 182 0.26 4.08 -9.50
N ASP A 183 1.45 3.52 -9.57
CA ASP A 183 1.74 2.17 -9.14
C ASP A 183 2.59 2.17 -7.86
N LEU A 184 1.95 1.85 -6.74
CA LEU A 184 2.61 1.82 -5.43
C LEU A 184 3.45 0.56 -5.23
N ALA A 185 3.31 -0.44 -6.11
CA ALA A 185 4.09 -1.66 -6.06
C ALA A 185 5.38 -1.61 -6.92
N ALA A 186 5.75 -0.42 -7.42
CA ALA A 186 6.85 -0.22 -8.34
C ALA A 186 8.19 -0.81 -7.85
N GLU A 187 8.47 -0.76 -6.55
CA GLU A 187 9.67 -1.32 -5.92
C GLU A 187 9.79 -2.84 -6.10
N GLN A 188 8.64 -3.54 -6.14
CA GLN A 188 8.58 -5.00 -6.31
C GLN A 188 8.19 -5.41 -7.73
N GLY A 189 8.56 -4.61 -8.72
CA GLY A 189 8.33 -4.88 -10.13
C GLY A 189 7.04 -4.30 -10.70
N GLY A 190 6.19 -3.70 -9.86
CA GLY A 190 4.96 -3.00 -10.24
C GLY A 190 3.78 -3.89 -10.62
N ASN A 191 2.58 -3.38 -10.36
CA ASN A 191 1.32 -3.98 -10.80
C ASN A 191 1.00 -3.65 -12.27
N CYS A 192 1.56 -2.57 -12.82
CA CYS A 192 1.41 -2.18 -14.20
C CYS A 192 2.66 -2.57 -15.01
N ASP A 193 2.45 -3.14 -16.21
CA ASP A 193 3.58 -3.56 -17.07
C ASP A 193 4.48 -2.42 -17.52
N VAL A 194 3.95 -1.21 -17.62
CA VAL A 194 4.68 -0.03 -18.09
C VAL A 194 5.46 0.65 -16.97
N THR A 195 5.22 0.27 -15.72
CA THR A 195 5.86 0.86 -14.54
C THR A 195 7.38 0.72 -14.60
N LYS A 196 8.05 1.82 -14.29
CA LYS A 196 9.51 1.84 -14.04
C LYS A 196 9.76 2.47 -12.67
N PRO A 197 10.48 1.79 -11.78
CA PRO A 197 10.81 2.34 -10.47
C PRO A 197 11.44 3.73 -10.57
N ASP A 198 11.03 4.62 -9.67
CA ASP A 198 11.49 6.01 -9.52
C ASP A 198 11.27 6.91 -10.75
N LYS A 199 10.44 6.48 -11.69
CA LYS A 199 10.20 7.24 -12.92
C LYS A 199 8.72 7.43 -13.22
N MET A 200 8.45 8.52 -13.91
CA MET A 200 7.22 8.70 -14.68
C MET A 200 7.53 8.36 -16.15
N VAL A 201 6.69 7.55 -16.75
CA VAL A 201 6.77 7.13 -18.16
C VAL A 201 5.55 7.67 -18.88
N GLU A 202 5.73 8.41 -19.96
CA GLU A 202 4.62 8.76 -20.86
C GLU A 202 4.60 7.76 -22.03
N THR A 203 3.44 7.16 -22.27
CA THR A 203 3.23 6.20 -23.34
C THR A 203 2.94 6.89 -24.69
N LYS A 204 2.90 6.11 -25.77
CA LYS A 204 2.59 6.66 -27.11
C LYS A 204 1.19 7.27 -27.20
N ASN A 205 0.21 6.72 -26.48
CA ASN A 205 -1.17 7.24 -26.38
C ASN A 205 -1.33 8.31 -25.28
N LYS A 206 -0.21 8.89 -24.78
CA LYS A 206 -0.22 9.98 -23.81
C LYS A 206 -0.77 9.61 -22.42
N VAL A 207 -0.76 8.36 -22.04
CA VAL A 207 -1.00 7.93 -20.67
C VAL A 207 0.30 8.03 -19.88
N ARG A 208 0.22 8.59 -18.66
CA ARG A 208 1.36 8.75 -17.76
C ARG A 208 1.33 7.68 -16.70
N VAL A 209 2.41 6.93 -16.57
CA VAL A 209 2.58 5.87 -15.56
C VAL A 209 3.65 6.29 -14.57
N ILE A 210 3.28 6.42 -13.31
CA ILE A 210 4.13 6.89 -12.22
C ILE A 210 4.50 5.69 -11.36
N GLY A 211 5.79 5.43 -11.22
CA GLY A 211 6.35 4.35 -10.40
C GLY A 211 7.28 4.87 -9.30
N TYR A 212 6.90 5.96 -8.61
CA TYR A 212 7.73 6.50 -7.54
C TYR A 212 7.74 5.58 -6.32
N THR A 213 8.93 5.26 -5.82
CA THR A 213 9.13 4.39 -4.65
C THR A 213 9.25 5.19 -3.34
N ASP A 214 9.39 6.52 -3.44
CA ASP A 214 9.65 7.45 -2.36
C ASP A 214 8.42 8.26 -1.89
N LEU A 215 7.19 7.80 -2.18
CA LEU A 215 5.96 8.56 -1.89
C LEU A 215 5.85 9.06 -0.44
N PRO A 216 6.15 8.26 0.61
CA PRO A 216 6.17 8.77 1.98
C PRO A 216 7.24 9.85 2.21
N SER A 217 8.41 9.71 1.60
CA SER A 217 9.52 10.68 1.74
C SER A 217 9.18 12.04 1.13
N ARG A 218 8.27 12.08 0.14
CA ARG A 218 7.74 13.32 -0.45
C ARG A 218 6.83 14.10 0.50
N MET A 219 6.53 13.53 1.66
CA MET A 219 5.79 14.16 2.77
C MET A 219 6.59 14.05 4.07
N ALA A 220 7.86 14.47 4.04
CA ALA A 220 8.86 14.22 5.08
C ALA A 220 8.39 14.59 6.50
N THR A 221 7.78 15.76 6.67
CA THR A 221 7.29 16.22 7.99
C THR A 221 6.22 15.27 8.54
N GLN A 222 5.22 14.92 7.72
CA GLN A 222 4.14 14.04 8.16
C GLN A 222 4.65 12.61 8.43
N SER A 223 5.51 12.10 7.55
CA SER A 223 6.11 10.78 7.70
C SER A 223 6.96 10.68 8.96
N SER A 224 7.82 11.68 9.23
CA SER A 224 8.65 11.71 10.44
C SER A 224 7.80 11.77 11.72
N ASN A 225 6.73 12.55 11.72
CA ASN A 225 5.83 12.66 12.88
C ASN A 225 5.11 11.35 13.19
N LEU A 226 4.59 10.66 12.17
CA LEU A 226 3.93 9.36 12.35
C LEU A 226 4.93 8.28 12.75
N TYR A 227 6.08 8.23 12.08
CA TYR A 227 7.12 7.25 12.40
C TYR A 227 7.66 7.42 13.82
N SER A 228 7.94 8.66 14.24
CA SER A 228 8.39 8.94 15.62
C SER A 228 7.34 8.55 16.66
N THR A 229 6.05 8.72 16.34
CA THR A 229 4.97 8.26 17.20
C THR A 229 4.89 6.76 17.32
N ASN A 230 5.07 6.02 16.18
CA ASN A 230 5.15 4.57 16.22
C ASN A 230 6.34 4.09 17.07
N ILE A 231 7.51 4.73 16.95
CA ILE A 231 8.69 4.43 17.79
C ILE A 231 8.39 4.70 19.26
N ARG A 232 7.79 5.83 19.58
CA ARG A 232 7.43 6.17 20.97
C ARG A 232 6.55 5.10 21.58
N HIS A 233 5.53 4.63 20.88
CA HIS A 233 4.67 3.56 21.40
C HIS A 233 5.42 2.24 21.63
N MET A 234 6.42 1.93 20.79
CA MET A 234 7.27 0.76 21.05
C MET A 234 8.13 0.97 22.30
N ILE A 235 8.70 2.15 22.49
CA ILE A 235 9.48 2.47 23.70
C ILE A 235 8.60 2.40 24.95
N ASP A 236 7.38 2.93 24.89
CA ASP A 236 6.40 2.86 26.00
C ASP A 236 6.12 1.41 26.39
N ASP A 237 5.94 0.51 25.41
CA ASP A 237 5.72 -0.93 25.68
C ASP A 237 7.00 -1.65 26.19
N LEU A 238 8.18 -1.18 25.78
CA LEU A 238 9.46 -1.71 26.28
C LEU A 238 9.84 -1.15 27.66
N THR A 239 9.25 -0.05 28.09
CA THR A 239 9.51 0.61 29.40
C THR A 239 8.23 0.74 30.23
N PRO A 240 7.54 -0.37 30.56
CA PRO A 240 6.23 -0.30 31.22
C PRO A 240 6.30 0.33 32.62
N GLU A 241 7.43 0.21 33.31
CA GLU A 241 7.64 0.81 34.63
C GLU A 241 8.02 2.30 34.60
N LYS A 242 8.21 2.88 33.40
CA LYS A 242 8.59 4.29 33.18
C LYS A 242 9.83 4.75 33.96
N ASN A 243 10.71 3.84 34.28
CA ASN A 243 11.96 4.10 35.02
C ASN A 243 13.18 4.24 34.08
N GLY A 244 12.97 4.24 32.76
CA GLY A 244 14.03 4.33 31.75
C GLY A 244 14.78 3.02 31.48
N ILE A 245 14.39 1.94 32.14
CA ILE A 245 14.99 0.62 31.95
C ILE A 245 14.12 -0.20 30.98
N PRO A 246 14.64 -0.60 29.81
CA PRO A 246 13.87 -1.41 28.86
C PRO A 246 13.75 -2.86 29.37
N ILE A 247 12.53 -3.38 29.30
CA ILE A 247 12.22 -4.78 29.63
C ILE A 247 11.89 -5.53 28.34
N THR A 248 12.69 -6.53 27.99
CA THR A 248 12.45 -7.39 26.84
C THR A 248 11.66 -8.62 27.28
N ASN A 249 10.34 -8.50 27.26
CA ASN A 249 9.46 -9.62 27.56
C ASN A 249 9.25 -10.47 26.30
N MET A 250 9.92 -11.62 26.19
CA MET A 250 9.79 -12.51 25.03
C MET A 250 8.52 -13.38 25.04
N GLU A 251 7.74 -13.34 26.11
CA GLU A 251 6.40 -13.95 26.15
C GLU A 251 5.34 -13.05 25.47
N ASP A 252 5.65 -11.77 25.34
CA ASP A 252 4.83 -10.82 24.61
C ASP A 252 5.00 -11.02 23.10
N ASP A 253 3.92 -11.39 22.41
CA ASP A 253 3.92 -11.69 20.98
C ASP A 253 4.41 -10.51 20.11
N VAL A 254 4.13 -9.28 20.51
CA VAL A 254 4.56 -8.09 19.77
C VAL A 254 6.05 -7.86 19.92
N ILE A 255 6.55 -7.94 21.15
CA ILE A 255 7.99 -7.76 21.44
C ILE A 255 8.77 -8.90 20.80
N ARG A 256 8.31 -10.15 20.95
CA ARG A 256 8.94 -11.32 20.35
C ARG A 256 8.96 -11.23 18.82
N GLY A 257 7.82 -10.92 18.19
CA GLY A 257 7.68 -10.85 16.74
C GLY A 257 8.58 -9.79 16.09
N ALA A 258 8.76 -8.65 16.78
CA ALA A 258 9.60 -7.56 16.31
C ALA A 258 11.09 -7.68 16.71
N THR A 259 11.48 -8.72 17.46
CA THR A 259 12.85 -8.85 17.96
C THR A 259 13.71 -9.67 17.01
N VAL A 260 14.78 -9.05 16.51
CA VAL A 260 15.85 -9.74 15.77
C VAL A 260 17.05 -9.87 16.73
N PRO A 261 17.45 -11.08 17.10
CA PRO A 261 18.59 -11.27 18.00
C PRO A 261 19.88 -10.96 17.25
N VAL A 262 20.78 -10.25 17.90
CA VAL A 262 22.15 -9.99 17.42
C VAL A 262 23.20 -10.67 18.28
N SER A 263 22.76 -11.35 19.34
CA SER A 263 23.61 -12.11 20.24
C SER A 263 22.96 -13.46 20.54
N TYR A 264 23.81 -14.47 20.73
CA TYR A 264 23.39 -15.84 20.99
C TYR A 264 22.72 -16.05 22.36
N THR A 265 22.68 -15.02 23.19
CA THR A 265 22.11 -15.09 24.55
C THR A 265 20.61 -14.80 24.58
N HIS A 266 20.03 -14.25 23.51
CA HIS A 266 18.64 -13.77 23.51
C HIS A 266 17.64 -14.72 22.86
N LEU A 267 18.06 -15.59 21.96
CA LEU A 267 17.25 -16.68 21.43
C LEU A 267 18.04 -17.96 21.54
N THR A 268 17.37 -18.99 21.99
CA THR A 268 17.85 -20.39 21.88
C THR A 268 17.76 -20.84 20.41
N LEU A 269 18.29 -20.04 19.48
CA LEU A 269 18.58 -20.56 18.18
C LEU A 269 19.71 -21.57 18.35
N PRO A 270 19.57 -22.77 17.80
CA PRO A 270 20.68 -23.69 17.75
C PRO A 270 21.79 -23.01 16.94
N THR A 271 22.76 -22.46 17.63
CA THR A 271 23.94 -21.86 17.01
C THR A 271 24.84 -22.99 16.55
N SER A 272 24.49 -23.57 15.45
CA SER A 272 25.36 -24.49 14.72
C SER A 272 26.28 -23.76 13.73
N VAL A 273 26.36 -22.44 13.78
CA VAL A 273 27.32 -21.68 12.97
C VAL A 273 28.48 -21.32 13.85
N PRO A 274 29.66 -21.97 13.69
CA PRO A 274 30.90 -21.52 14.34
C PRO A 274 31.23 -20.12 13.84
N VAL A 275 31.66 -19.26 14.76
CA VAL A 275 32.20 -17.93 14.46
C VAL A 275 33.47 -18.06 13.64
#